data_cad7b1240c929e208cdec4383745d834
#
_entry.id   cad7b1240c929e208cdec4383745d834
#
_cell.length_a   1.000
_cell.length_b   1.000
_cell.length_c   1.000
_cell.angle_alpha   90.00
_cell.angle_beta   90.00
_cell.angle_gamma   90.00
#
_symmetry.space_group_name_H-M   'P 1'
#
loop_
_entity.id
_entity.type
_entity.pdbx_description
1 polymer ?
#
loop_
_entity_poly.entity_id
_entity_poly.type
_entity_poly.pdbx_seq_one_letter_code
_entity_poly.pdbx_strand_id
1 'polypeptide(L)'
;MLSFFVSLALFFVRPVCRKQQISALYFVIYIYFCSYNSRLAAPLDFCPVESTAHLRKASMAQPTLIDIDRILANKMGTKSRFVPGFLVRYLKNIVHQDWLNEFIAQEGEIQGVQWLEDCIRHLGLQIEVEGKENLPSDADGRRFTFVSNHPLGGADGVVLGAILGRHYDERVCYLANDLLMNLSGLAPLIVPINKTGREGRGLLQRVSAAFAGDKHIIMFPAGLCSRRIDGKIQDIAWAKTFVTKSVESQRDIVPIYFEGRNSDRFYRLANWSKRLGIRFNLAMLFLVDELYRHRGGKFRVVIGKPIPWQEFTSARTPLAWAAHVRELVYRLAR
;
A
#
# COMPACT_ATOMS: atom_id res chain seq x y z
N MET A 1 -27.64 -8.86 7.38
CA MET A 1 -26.59 -8.27 6.52
C MET A 1 -25.64 -9.30 5.92
N LEU A 2 -25.13 -10.26 6.68
CA LEU A 2 -24.24 -11.33 6.17
C LEU A 2 -24.92 -12.24 5.14
N SER A 3 -26.19 -12.61 5.39
CA SER A 3 -27.03 -13.41 4.49
C SER A 3 -27.27 -12.71 3.14
N PHE A 4 -27.28 -11.39 3.12
CA PHE A 4 -27.47 -10.57 1.92
C PHE A 4 -26.24 -10.56 1.00
N PHE A 5 -25.03 -10.54 1.57
CA PHE A 5 -23.78 -10.66 0.79
C PHE A 5 -23.62 -12.06 0.19
N VAL A 6 -24.07 -13.10 0.89
CA VAL A 6 -24.11 -14.46 0.35
C VAL A 6 -25.09 -14.55 -0.80
N SER A 7 -26.29 -13.96 -0.66
CA SER A 7 -27.30 -13.90 -1.74
C SER A 7 -26.81 -13.08 -2.92
N LEU A 8 -26.12 -11.95 -2.69
CA LEU A 8 -25.57 -11.12 -3.76
C LEU A 8 -24.43 -11.84 -4.50
N ALA A 9 -23.53 -12.51 -3.77
CA ALA A 9 -22.49 -13.35 -4.36
C ALA A 9 -23.09 -14.54 -5.13
N LEU A 10 -24.17 -15.14 -4.64
CA LEU A 10 -24.88 -16.26 -5.27
C LEU A 10 -25.79 -15.80 -6.42
N PHE A 11 -26.36 -14.61 -6.39
CA PHE A 11 -27.17 -14.04 -7.49
C PHE A 11 -26.31 -13.74 -8.73
N PHE A 12 -25.03 -13.38 -8.52
CA PHE A 12 -24.06 -13.25 -9.61
C PHE A 12 -23.38 -14.55 -10.01
N VAL A 13 -23.68 -15.68 -9.38
CA VAL A 13 -23.06 -17.02 -9.61
C VAL A 13 -23.96 -17.95 -10.44
N ARG A 14 -25.07 -17.51 -11.05
CA ARG A 14 -25.79 -18.37 -12.02
C ARG A 14 -25.04 -18.40 -13.38
N PRO A 15 -25.03 -19.57 -14.08
CA PRO A 15 -23.89 -19.99 -14.90
C PRO A 15 -23.91 -19.41 -16.31
N VAL A 16 -23.19 -18.31 -16.50
CA VAL A 16 -22.66 -17.97 -17.81
C VAL A 16 -21.20 -17.52 -17.61
N CYS A 17 -20.30 -18.39 -17.98
CA CYS A 17 -18.86 -18.17 -18.07
C CYS A 17 -18.13 -17.74 -16.78
N ARG A 18 -17.68 -18.72 -15.99
CA ARG A 18 -16.92 -18.58 -14.72
C ARG A 18 -15.71 -17.62 -14.74
N LYS A 19 -15.19 -17.22 -15.90
CA LYS A 19 -14.07 -16.28 -16.04
C LYS A 19 -14.48 -14.80 -16.03
N GLN A 20 -15.70 -14.47 -16.40
CA GLN A 20 -16.13 -13.06 -16.51
C GLN A 20 -16.75 -12.48 -15.21
N GLN A 21 -17.26 -13.31 -14.33
CA GLN A 21 -17.95 -12.86 -13.10
C GLN A 21 -17.00 -12.56 -11.93
N ILE A 22 -15.86 -13.22 -11.86
CA ILE A 22 -14.75 -12.88 -10.96
C ILE A 22 -14.15 -11.52 -11.35
N SER A 23 -14.22 -11.18 -12.63
CA SER A 23 -13.88 -9.91 -13.23
C SER A 23 -14.67 -8.71 -12.64
N ALA A 24 -15.94 -8.84 -12.28
CA ALA A 24 -16.77 -7.70 -11.86
C ALA A 24 -16.41 -7.17 -10.44
N LEU A 25 -15.99 -8.03 -9.54
CA LEU A 25 -15.59 -7.63 -8.18
C LEU A 25 -14.12 -7.17 -8.12
N TYR A 26 -13.24 -7.81 -8.89
CA TYR A 26 -11.92 -7.27 -9.24
C TYR A 26 -12.03 -5.92 -9.91
N PHE A 27 -13.05 -5.76 -10.64
CA PHE A 27 -13.42 -4.61 -11.41
C PHE A 27 -13.83 -3.42 -10.52
N VAL A 28 -14.57 -3.59 -9.44
CA VAL A 28 -14.93 -2.50 -8.53
C VAL A 28 -13.71 -1.95 -7.80
N ILE A 29 -12.73 -2.82 -7.46
CA ILE A 29 -11.49 -2.40 -6.81
C ILE A 29 -10.48 -1.85 -7.81
N TYR A 30 -10.35 -2.48 -8.96
CA TYR A 30 -9.60 -1.97 -10.09
C TYR A 30 -10.16 -0.62 -10.55
N ILE A 31 -11.47 -0.44 -10.45
CA ILE A 31 -12.20 0.82 -10.67
C ILE A 31 -11.78 1.88 -9.67
N TYR A 32 -11.75 1.55 -8.39
CA TYR A 32 -11.41 2.48 -7.32
C TYR A 32 -9.99 3.04 -7.50
N PHE A 33 -9.05 2.22 -8.01
CA PHE A 33 -7.66 2.61 -8.19
C PHE A 33 -7.27 3.00 -9.63
N CYS A 34 -8.03 2.61 -10.67
CA CYS A 34 -7.69 2.90 -12.08
C CYS A 34 -8.41 4.11 -12.71
N SER A 35 -9.41 4.70 -12.06
CA SER A 35 -10.13 5.84 -12.65
C SER A 35 -9.34 7.13 -12.67
N TYR A 36 -8.25 7.18 -11.94
CA TYR A 36 -7.43 8.37 -11.81
C TYR A 36 -6.53 8.63 -13.03
N ASN A 37 -6.29 7.66 -13.91
CA ASN A 37 -5.25 7.80 -14.94
C ASN A 37 -5.62 7.34 -16.36
N SER A 38 -6.80 7.65 -16.89
CA SER A 38 -7.06 7.38 -18.31
C SER A 38 -6.58 8.48 -19.29
N ARG A 39 -5.82 9.48 -18.83
CA ARG A 39 -5.34 10.59 -19.69
C ARG A 39 -3.84 10.81 -19.75
N LEU A 40 -3.01 9.97 -19.12
CA LEU A 40 -1.54 10.12 -19.14
C LEU A 40 -0.79 8.85 -19.56
N ALA A 41 -1.37 8.02 -20.41
CA ALA A 41 -0.61 6.98 -21.11
C ALA A 41 -0.15 7.52 -22.47
N ALA A 42 0.77 8.49 -22.45
CA ALA A 42 1.71 8.69 -23.55
C ALA A 42 2.97 7.90 -23.21
N PRO A 43 3.60 7.19 -24.17
CA PRO A 43 4.86 6.49 -23.91
C PRO A 43 5.93 7.53 -23.54
N LEU A 44 6.57 7.33 -22.40
CA LEU A 44 7.79 8.07 -22.07
C LEU A 44 8.93 7.51 -22.91
N ASP A 45 9.17 8.12 -24.03
CA ASP A 45 10.42 7.98 -24.76
C ASP A 45 11.54 8.58 -23.90
N PHE A 46 12.52 7.76 -23.61
CA PHE A 46 13.75 8.14 -22.94
C PHE A 46 14.51 9.12 -23.85
N CYS A 47 14.57 10.39 -23.50
CA CYS A 47 15.44 11.37 -24.13
C CYS A 47 16.46 11.90 -23.13
N PRO A 48 17.73 12.05 -23.52
CA PRO A 48 18.81 12.42 -22.60
C PRO A 48 18.71 13.90 -22.20
N VAL A 49 19.26 14.19 -21.04
CA VAL A 49 19.36 15.50 -20.42
C VAL A 49 20.03 16.51 -21.35
N GLU A 50 19.30 17.49 -21.82
CA GLU A 50 19.84 18.78 -22.22
C GLU A 50 19.00 19.92 -21.63
N SER A 51 19.77 20.88 -21.10
CA SER A 51 19.31 22.06 -20.40
C SER A 51 18.53 23.02 -21.32
N THR A 52 17.60 23.70 -20.76
CA THR A 52 17.31 25.15 -20.80
C THR A 52 15.81 25.47 -20.81
N ALA A 53 15.45 26.23 -19.83
CA ALA A 53 14.42 27.27 -19.72
C ALA A 53 13.41 27.42 -20.89
N HIS A 54 12.18 26.92 -20.64
CA HIS A 54 10.96 27.61 -21.06
C HIS A 54 9.85 27.28 -20.07
N LEU A 55 9.60 28.23 -19.17
CA LEU A 55 8.38 28.30 -18.33
C LEU A 55 7.15 28.38 -19.23
N ARG A 56 6.56 27.26 -19.59
CA ARG A 56 5.18 27.22 -20.07
C ARG A 56 4.27 27.12 -18.85
N LYS A 57 3.40 28.12 -18.68
CA LYS A 57 2.24 28.08 -17.79
C LYS A 57 1.53 26.74 -17.96
N ALA A 58 1.75 25.82 -17.03
CA ALA A 58 0.90 24.64 -16.90
C ALA A 58 -0.47 25.15 -16.49
N SER A 59 -1.47 24.91 -17.30
CA SER A 59 -2.88 25.03 -16.94
C SER A 59 -3.07 24.23 -15.66
N MET A 60 -3.51 24.86 -14.58
CA MET A 60 -3.83 24.19 -13.32
C MET A 60 -4.92 23.13 -13.59
N ALA A 61 -4.51 21.89 -13.73
CA ALA A 61 -5.43 20.78 -13.85
C ALA A 61 -6.15 20.62 -12.51
N GLN A 62 -7.47 20.84 -12.50
CA GLN A 62 -8.28 20.62 -11.30
C GLN A 62 -8.07 19.19 -10.77
N PRO A 63 -7.89 19.01 -9.45
CA PRO A 63 -7.72 17.68 -8.88
C PRO A 63 -8.89 16.78 -9.25
N THR A 64 -8.60 15.58 -9.73
CA THR A 64 -9.65 14.65 -10.18
C THR A 64 -10.30 13.99 -8.98
N LEU A 65 -11.51 14.43 -8.64
CA LEU A 65 -12.29 13.87 -7.55
C LEU A 65 -12.75 12.43 -7.85
N ILE A 66 -12.92 11.66 -6.79
CA ILE A 66 -13.45 10.30 -6.85
C ILE A 66 -14.96 10.36 -7.04
N ASP A 67 -15.45 9.75 -8.10
CA ASP A 67 -16.88 9.63 -8.40
C ASP A 67 -17.22 8.17 -8.74
N ILE A 68 -17.84 7.48 -7.81
CA ILE A 68 -18.22 6.06 -7.94
C ILE A 68 -19.21 5.85 -9.09
N ASP A 69 -20.17 6.78 -9.32
CA ASP A 69 -21.12 6.66 -10.44
C ASP A 69 -20.36 6.70 -11.77
N ARG A 70 -19.49 7.68 -11.94
CA ARG A 70 -18.65 7.84 -13.14
C ARG A 70 -17.75 6.64 -13.35
N ILE A 71 -17.19 6.12 -12.28
CA ILE A 71 -16.35 4.94 -12.30
C ILE A 71 -17.12 3.72 -12.79
N LEU A 72 -18.30 3.47 -12.23
CA LEU A 72 -19.19 2.38 -12.65
C LEU A 72 -19.61 2.54 -14.11
N ALA A 73 -19.99 3.74 -14.52
CA ALA A 73 -20.39 4.05 -15.88
C ALA A 73 -19.25 3.77 -16.89
N ASN A 74 -18.02 4.23 -16.58
CA ASN A 74 -16.86 4.02 -17.45
C ASN A 74 -16.49 2.55 -17.62
N LYS A 75 -16.72 1.75 -16.58
CA LYS A 75 -16.29 0.35 -16.60
C LYS A 75 -17.35 -0.64 -17.04
N MET A 76 -18.60 -0.39 -16.69
CA MET A 76 -19.71 -1.28 -17.02
C MET A 76 -20.47 -0.80 -18.27
N GLY A 77 -20.17 0.40 -18.78
CA GLY A 77 -20.89 1.02 -19.88
C GLY A 77 -22.39 1.10 -19.58
N THR A 78 -23.22 0.74 -20.55
CA THR A 78 -24.68 0.75 -20.40
C THR A 78 -25.22 -0.17 -19.30
N LYS A 79 -24.41 -1.14 -18.84
CA LYS A 79 -24.80 -2.05 -17.74
C LYS A 79 -24.78 -1.38 -16.37
N SER A 80 -24.10 -0.24 -16.21
CA SER A 80 -24.05 0.51 -14.95
C SER A 80 -25.44 0.94 -14.46
N ARG A 81 -26.37 1.23 -15.39
CA ARG A 81 -27.76 1.61 -15.08
C ARG A 81 -28.56 0.49 -14.37
N PHE A 82 -28.09 -0.75 -14.45
CA PHE A 82 -28.74 -1.89 -13.78
C PHE A 82 -28.15 -2.15 -12.37
N VAL A 83 -27.13 -1.38 -11.95
CA VAL A 83 -26.59 -1.47 -10.60
C VAL A 83 -27.60 -0.81 -9.65
N PRO A 84 -28.13 -1.54 -8.66
CA PRO A 84 -29.10 -0.98 -7.74
C PRO A 84 -28.55 0.24 -6.98
N GLY A 85 -29.32 1.31 -6.87
CA GLY A 85 -28.89 2.57 -6.23
C GLY A 85 -28.42 2.39 -4.78
N PHE A 86 -29.02 1.42 -4.04
CA PHE A 86 -28.54 1.09 -2.68
C PHE A 86 -27.12 0.53 -2.67
N LEU A 87 -26.71 -0.23 -3.71
CA LEU A 87 -25.36 -0.79 -3.82
C LEU A 87 -24.34 0.34 -4.15
N VAL A 88 -24.71 1.26 -5.03
CA VAL A 88 -23.89 2.44 -5.33
C VAL A 88 -23.68 3.27 -4.06
N ARG A 89 -24.77 3.55 -3.33
CA ARG A 89 -24.70 4.27 -2.06
C ARG A 89 -23.82 3.53 -1.03
N TYR A 90 -23.95 2.23 -0.96
CA TYR A 90 -23.10 1.41 -0.10
C TYR A 90 -21.62 1.51 -0.48
N LEU A 91 -21.28 1.46 -1.78
CA LEU A 91 -19.90 1.63 -2.25
C LEU A 91 -19.37 3.03 -1.90
N LYS A 92 -20.14 4.10 -2.15
CA LYS A 92 -19.77 5.47 -1.75
C LYS A 92 -19.46 5.55 -0.25
N ASN A 93 -20.28 4.89 0.58
CA ASN A 93 -20.12 4.91 2.03
C ASN A 93 -18.86 4.14 2.50
N ILE A 94 -18.54 2.98 1.93
CA ILE A 94 -17.35 2.21 2.36
C ILE A 94 -16.04 2.81 1.87
N VAL A 95 -16.07 3.59 0.79
CA VAL A 95 -14.89 4.33 0.32
C VAL A 95 -14.85 5.76 0.90
N HIS A 96 -15.86 6.15 1.68
CA HIS A 96 -15.97 7.50 2.26
C HIS A 96 -15.72 8.60 1.21
N GLN A 97 -16.43 8.49 0.07
CA GLN A 97 -16.18 9.30 -1.13
C GLN A 97 -16.11 10.80 -0.82
N ASP A 98 -17.05 11.34 -0.06
CA ASP A 98 -17.11 12.77 0.21
C ASP A 98 -15.93 13.24 1.05
N TRP A 99 -15.57 12.47 2.08
CA TRP A 99 -14.41 12.74 2.92
C TRP A 99 -13.06 12.66 2.15
N LEU A 100 -12.91 11.66 1.28
CA LEU A 100 -11.74 11.57 0.42
C LEU A 100 -11.66 12.73 -0.57
N ASN A 101 -12.79 13.14 -1.14
CA ASN A 101 -12.84 14.25 -2.07
C ASN A 101 -12.55 15.59 -1.38
N GLU A 102 -12.97 15.76 -0.14
CA GLU A 102 -12.59 16.93 0.66
C GLU A 102 -11.08 16.98 0.85
N PHE A 103 -10.44 15.86 1.25
CA PHE A 103 -9.00 15.75 1.37
C PHE A 103 -8.28 16.05 0.04
N ILE A 104 -8.71 15.42 -1.07
CA ILE A 104 -8.12 15.63 -2.40
C ILE A 104 -8.26 17.08 -2.84
N ALA A 105 -9.38 17.74 -2.55
CA ALA A 105 -9.59 19.14 -2.90
C ALA A 105 -8.73 20.10 -2.07
N GLN A 106 -8.47 19.77 -0.80
CA GLN A 106 -7.65 20.58 0.10
C GLN A 106 -6.15 20.46 -0.22
N GLU A 107 -5.68 19.25 -0.52
CA GLU A 107 -4.25 18.98 -0.72
C GLU A 107 -3.75 19.28 -2.14
N GLY A 108 -4.66 19.39 -3.12
CA GLY A 108 -4.34 19.82 -4.48
C GLY A 108 -3.26 18.99 -5.16
N GLU A 109 -2.10 19.62 -5.45
CA GLU A 109 -0.96 19.01 -6.15
C GLU A 109 0.16 18.54 -5.20
N ILE A 110 -0.07 18.54 -3.88
CA ILE A 110 0.94 18.11 -2.90
C ILE A 110 1.26 16.64 -3.10
N GLN A 111 2.54 16.30 -3.07
CA GLN A 111 3.05 14.97 -3.35
C GLN A 111 4.18 14.58 -2.38
N GLY A 112 4.54 13.29 -2.38
CA GLY A 112 5.68 12.80 -1.63
C GLY A 112 5.45 12.79 -0.12
N VAL A 113 6.47 13.12 0.64
CA VAL A 113 6.46 13.06 2.10
C VAL A 113 5.48 14.07 2.69
N GLN A 114 5.40 15.26 2.12
CA GLN A 114 4.45 16.28 2.55
C GLN A 114 2.99 15.77 2.47
N TRP A 115 2.63 15.07 1.39
CA TRP A 115 1.31 14.46 1.26
C TRP A 115 1.02 13.43 2.36
N LEU A 116 2.02 12.64 2.78
CA LEU A 116 1.88 11.70 3.88
C LEU A 116 1.64 12.40 5.21
N GLU A 117 2.34 13.52 5.47
CA GLU A 117 2.14 14.34 6.66
C GLU A 117 0.74 14.97 6.69
N ASP A 118 0.27 15.43 5.54
CA ASP A 118 -1.06 15.99 5.39
C ASP A 118 -2.14 14.92 5.60
N CYS A 119 -1.92 13.68 5.13
CA CYS A 119 -2.76 12.54 5.49
C CYS A 119 -2.84 12.32 7.00
N ILE A 120 -1.70 12.35 7.71
CA ILE A 120 -1.66 12.19 9.16
C ILE A 120 -2.46 13.30 9.85
N ARG A 121 -2.29 14.55 9.41
CA ARG A 121 -2.99 15.72 9.93
C ARG A 121 -4.50 15.64 9.68
N HIS A 122 -4.90 15.32 8.46
CA HIS A 122 -6.31 15.21 8.06
C HIS A 122 -7.01 14.06 8.79
N LEU A 123 -6.31 12.95 9.03
CA LEU A 123 -6.80 11.84 9.84
C LEU A 123 -6.76 12.13 11.36
N GLY A 124 -6.09 13.21 11.80
CA GLY A 124 -5.92 13.55 13.21
C GLY A 124 -5.14 12.48 14.00
N LEU A 125 -4.19 11.77 13.36
CA LEU A 125 -3.46 10.68 13.99
C LEU A 125 -2.43 11.22 15.00
N GLN A 126 -2.35 10.57 16.15
CA GLN A 126 -1.33 10.81 17.16
C GLN A 126 -0.29 9.69 17.09
N ILE A 127 0.96 10.05 16.84
CA ILE A 127 2.03 9.07 16.64
C ILE A 127 3.06 9.18 17.77
N GLU A 128 3.23 8.08 18.48
CA GLU A 128 4.29 7.91 19.47
C GLU A 128 5.40 7.05 18.84
N VAL A 129 6.64 7.57 18.82
CA VAL A 129 7.77 6.88 18.21
C VAL A 129 8.82 6.62 19.28
N GLU A 130 9.11 5.34 19.50
CA GLU A 130 10.18 4.86 20.37
C GLU A 130 11.36 4.40 19.53
N GLY A 131 12.57 4.51 20.08
CA GLY A 131 13.79 4.04 19.40
C GLY A 131 14.21 4.92 18.22
N LYS A 132 13.85 6.20 18.19
CA LYS A 132 14.32 7.14 17.16
C LYS A 132 15.83 7.22 17.07
N GLU A 133 16.52 7.04 18.19
CA GLU A 133 17.98 6.97 18.28
C GLU A 133 18.60 5.78 17.55
N ASN A 134 17.79 4.77 17.20
CA ASN A 134 18.21 3.63 16.38
C ASN A 134 18.18 3.92 14.88
N LEU A 135 17.65 5.06 14.44
CA LEU A 135 17.71 5.45 13.03
C LEU A 135 19.18 5.74 12.67
N PRO A 136 19.77 4.94 11.77
CA PRO A 136 21.17 5.12 11.44
C PRO A 136 21.39 6.35 10.58
N SER A 137 22.54 7.03 10.78
CA SER A 137 22.95 8.13 9.91
C SER A 137 23.29 7.63 8.51
N ASP A 138 22.93 8.40 7.50
CA ASP A 138 23.26 8.17 6.10
C ASP A 138 24.26 9.22 5.55
N ALA A 139 24.89 10.00 6.43
CA ALA A 139 25.85 11.06 6.07
C ALA A 139 27.05 10.54 5.26
N ASP A 140 27.39 9.27 5.40
CA ASP A 140 28.45 8.57 4.66
C ASP A 140 27.95 7.88 3.37
N GLY A 141 26.72 8.20 2.93
CA GLY A 141 26.11 7.63 1.73
C GLY A 141 25.55 6.21 1.94
N ARG A 142 25.50 5.72 3.18
CA ARG A 142 24.84 4.43 3.47
C ARG A 142 23.36 4.48 3.19
N ARG A 143 22.81 3.36 2.82
CA ARG A 143 21.40 3.18 2.47
C ARG A 143 20.83 2.00 3.25
N PHE A 144 19.57 2.12 3.66
CA PHE A 144 18.94 1.18 4.58
C PHE A 144 17.69 0.57 3.97
N THR A 145 17.33 -0.62 4.46
CA THR A 145 16.06 -1.28 4.18
C THR A 145 15.25 -1.33 5.47
N PHE A 146 14.21 -0.55 5.53
CA PHE A 146 13.25 -0.53 6.65
C PHE A 146 12.19 -1.60 6.43
N VAL A 147 12.02 -2.48 7.40
CA VAL A 147 11.04 -3.57 7.33
C VAL A 147 10.09 -3.52 8.51
N SER A 148 8.80 -3.58 8.24
CA SER A 148 7.77 -3.52 9.28
C SER A 148 6.71 -4.61 9.12
N ASN A 149 6.06 -4.97 10.24
CA ASN A 149 4.76 -5.61 10.18
C ASN A 149 3.74 -4.66 9.55
N HIS A 150 2.63 -5.20 9.06
CA HIS A 150 1.62 -4.46 8.28
C HIS A 150 0.22 -4.61 8.89
N PRO A 151 -0.03 -4.08 10.11
CA PRO A 151 -1.28 -4.34 10.80
C PRO A 151 -2.50 -3.69 10.16
N LEU A 152 -2.37 -2.50 9.59
CA LEU A 152 -3.48 -1.67 9.13
C LEU A 152 -3.70 -1.70 7.62
N GLY A 153 -2.63 -1.88 6.84
CA GLY A 153 -2.70 -1.93 5.38
C GLY A 153 -2.80 -0.56 4.68
N GLY A 154 -2.76 0.52 5.42
CA GLY A 154 -2.84 1.89 4.91
C GLY A 154 -2.16 2.88 5.83
N ALA A 155 -2.71 3.11 7.03
CA ALA A 155 -2.19 4.10 7.98
C ALA A 155 -0.74 3.83 8.40
N ASP A 156 -0.35 2.56 8.56
CA ASP A 156 1.03 2.15 8.86
C ASP A 156 2.00 2.57 7.74
N GLY A 157 1.60 2.42 6.47
CA GLY A 157 2.38 2.92 5.34
C GLY A 157 2.53 4.44 5.38
N VAL A 158 1.43 5.16 5.55
CA VAL A 158 1.43 6.63 5.62
C VAL A 158 2.34 7.12 6.74
N VAL A 159 2.20 6.57 7.94
CA VAL A 159 2.97 6.99 9.12
C VAL A 159 4.46 6.69 8.97
N LEU A 160 4.83 5.47 8.52
CA LEU A 160 6.24 5.12 8.35
C LEU A 160 6.92 5.98 7.28
N GLY A 161 6.22 6.25 6.18
CA GLY A 161 6.78 7.11 5.14
C GLY A 161 6.97 8.55 5.56
N ALA A 162 6.05 9.09 6.35
CA ALA A 162 6.20 10.44 6.88
C ALA A 162 7.40 10.52 7.85
N ILE A 163 7.51 9.58 8.81
CA ILE A 163 8.60 9.55 9.79
C ILE A 163 9.96 9.41 9.09
N LEU A 164 10.11 8.39 8.26
CA LEU A 164 11.37 8.07 7.60
C LEU A 164 11.69 9.08 6.50
N GLY A 165 10.68 9.53 5.75
CA GLY A 165 10.86 10.53 4.70
C GLY A 165 11.35 11.86 5.26
N ARG A 166 10.78 12.30 6.39
CA ARG A 166 11.25 13.53 7.06
C ARG A 166 12.66 13.37 7.63
N HIS A 167 12.99 12.19 8.17
CA HIS A 167 14.31 11.95 8.75
C HIS A 167 15.43 11.88 7.70
N TYR A 168 15.12 11.39 6.50
CA TYR A 168 16.08 11.16 5.41
C TYR A 168 15.89 12.12 4.22
N ASP A 169 15.43 13.33 4.43
CA ASP A 169 15.28 14.37 3.41
C ASP A 169 14.59 13.86 2.13
N GLU A 170 13.44 13.19 2.33
CA GLU A 170 12.60 12.61 1.29
C GLU A 170 13.23 11.46 0.47
N ARG A 171 14.44 11.04 0.83
CA ARG A 171 15.15 9.94 0.16
C ARG A 171 14.64 8.55 0.54
N VAL A 172 13.35 8.35 0.46
CA VAL A 172 12.67 7.07 0.73
C VAL A 172 11.82 6.63 -0.44
N CYS A 173 11.62 5.31 -0.58
CA CYS A 173 10.64 4.76 -1.51
C CYS A 173 10.09 3.43 -0.97
N TYR A 174 8.89 3.08 -1.47
CA TYR A 174 8.23 1.81 -1.16
C TYR A 174 8.31 0.84 -2.32
N LEU A 175 8.55 -0.42 -2.03
CA LEU A 175 8.21 -1.49 -2.95
C LEU A 175 6.77 -1.92 -2.69
N ALA A 176 5.84 -1.43 -3.49
CA ALA A 176 4.42 -1.61 -3.24
C ALA A 176 3.63 -1.93 -4.52
N ASN A 177 2.37 -2.32 -4.34
CA ASN A 177 1.49 -2.66 -5.45
C ASN A 177 1.33 -1.45 -6.40
N ASP A 178 1.39 -1.70 -7.71
CA ASP A 178 1.21 -0.71 -8.78
C ASP A 178 -0.10 0.07 -8.68
N LEU A 179 -1.12 -0.50 -8.07
CA LEU A 179 -2.39 0.19 -7.80
C LEU A 179 -2.22 1.47 -6.99
N LEU A 180 -1.20 1.56 -6.13
CA LEU A 180 -0.94 2.76 -5.32
C LEU A 180 -0.39 3.93 -6.16
N MET A 181 0.08 3.68 -7.39
CA MET A 181 0.45 4.74 -8.34
C MET A 181 -0.74 5.63 -8.73
N ASN A 182 -1.96 5.16 -8.52
CA ASN A 182 -3.18 5.94 -8.79
C ASN A 182 -3.47 7.01 -7.71
N LEU A 183 -2.75 6.97 -6.60
CA LEU A 183 -2.76 8.03 -5.59
C LEU A 183 -1.65 9.02 -5.95
N SER A 184 -2.01 10.11 -6.63
CA SER A 184 -1.03 11.10 -7.16
C SER A 184 -0.05 11.60 -6.11
N GLY A 185 -0.53 11.86 -4.89
CA GLY A 185 0.31 12.28 -3.77
C GLY A 185 1.34 11.24 -3.34
N LEU A 186 1.01 9.94 -3.44
CA LEU A 186 1.89 8.85 -3.03
C LEU A 186 2.79 8.34 -4.17
N ALA A 187 2.38 8.54 -5.43
CA ALA A 187 3.03 7.97 -6.60
C ALA A 187 4.56 8.22 -6.66
N PRO A 188 5.11 9.40 -6.32
CA PRO A 188 6.56 9.65 -6.37
C PRO A 188 7.39 8.79 -5.41
N LEU A 189 6.75 8.22 -4.38
CA LEU A 189 7.38 7.37 -3.39
C LEU A 189 7.26 5.87 -3.73
N ILE A 190 6.49 5.50 -4.76
CA ILE A 190 6.20 4.10 -5.09
C ILE A 190 7.11 3.57 -6.20
N VAL A 191 7.80 2.48 -5.91
CA VAL A 191 8.36 1.58 -6.92
C VAL A 191 7.35 0.47 -7.15
N PRO A 192 6.65 0.46 -8.31
CA PRO A 192 5.54 -0.45 -8.52
C PRO A 192 6.01 -1.88 -8.70
N ILE A 193 5.45 -2.78 -7.88
CA ILE A 193 5.62 -4.21 -8.00
C ILE A 193 4.26 -4.87 -8.28
N ASN A 194 4.14 -5.53 -9.42
CA ASN A 194 2.93 -6.28 -9.76
C ASN A 194 3.19 -7.78 -9.59
N LYS A 195 2.38 -8.46 -8.77
CA LYS A 195 2.48 -9.91 -8.55
C LYS A 195 1.64 -10.72 -9.55
N THR A 196 0.81 -10.06 -10.37
CA THR A 196 -0.21 -10.69 -11.22
C THR A 196 -0.03 -10.33 -12.68
N GLY A 197 1.04 -10.79 -13.36
CA GLY A 197 1.18 -10.52 -14.79
C GLY A 197 2.32 -11.26 -15.46
N ARG A 198 2.36 -11.21 -16.82
CA ARG A 198 3.41 -11.77 -17.67
C ARG A 198 4.78 -11.07 -17.53
N GLU A 199 4.91 -10.05 -16.70
CA GLU A 199 6.09 -9.18 -16.57
C GLU A 199 7.11 -9.64 -15.52
N GLY A 200 7.29 -10.93 -15.30
CA GLY A 200 8.23 -11.44 -14.28
C GLY A 200 9.67 -10.88 -14.38
N ARG A 201 10.17 -10.67 -15.60
CA ARG A 201 11.53 -10.09 -15.81
C ARG A 201 11.58 -8.59 -15.48
N GLY A 202 10.60 -7.81 -15.92
CA GLY A 202 10.50 -6.37 -15.62
C GLY A 202 10.35 -6.08 -14.12
N LEU A 203 9.66 -6.95 -13.38
CA LEU A 203 9.54 -6.83 -11.93
C LEU A 203 10.91 -6.97 -11.23
N LEU A 204 11.66 -8.00 -11.57
CA LEU A 204 13.00 -8.22 -11.00
C LEU A 204 13.95 -7.07 -11.29
N GLN A 205 13.90 -6.53 -12.51
CA GLN A 205 14.70 -5.36 -12.89
C GLN A 205 14.33 -4.11 -12.08
N ARG A 206 13.03 -3.81 -11.94
CA ARG A 206 12.58 -2.65 -11.13
C ARG A 206 12.99 -2.77 -9.65
N VAL A 207 12.81 -3.97 -9.06
CA VAL A 207 13.25 -4.22 -7.68
C VAL A 207 14.76 -4.06 -7.55
N SER A 208 15.54 -4.64 -8.46
CA SER A 208 17.01 -4.52 -8.42
C SER A 208 17.46 -3.08 -8.62
N ALA A 209 16.84 -2.33 -9.53
CA ALA A 209 17.12 -0.91 -9.74
C ALA A 209 16.82 -0.07 -8.50
N ALA A 210 15.69 -0.33 -7.80
CA ALA A 210 15.36 0.35 -6.56
C ALA A 210 16.41 0.10 -5.47
N PHE A 211 16.88 -1.13 -5.32
CA PHE A 211 17.92 -1.46 -4.35
C PHE A 211 19.31 -0.95 -4.75
N ALA A 212 19.59 -0.79 -6.03
CA ALA A 212 20.83 -0.17 -6.53
C ALA A 212 20.80 1.37 -6.41
N GLY A 213 19.62 1.98 -6.35
CA GLY A 213 19.45 3.43 -6.26
C GLY A 213 19.89 4.02 -4.91
N ASP A 214 19.77 5.32 -4.76
CA ASP A 214 20.20 6.12 -3.61
C ASP A 214 19.15 6.27 -2.50
N LYS A 215 17.89 5.93 -2.77
CA LYS A 215 16.80 6.02 -1.78
C LYS A 215 16.83 4.87 -0.78
N HIS A 216 16.42 5.14 0.43
CA HIS A 216 16.11 4.12 1.43
C HIS A 216 14.83 3.37 1.05
N ILE A 217 14.78 2.06 1.32
CA ILE A 217 13.66 1.20 0.94
C ILE A 217 12.76 0.94 2.15
N ILE A 218 11.47 1.18 2.01
CA ILE A 218 10.46 0.81 3.01
C ILE A 218 9.69 -0.40 2.48
N MET A 219 9.62 -1.46 3.26
CA MET A 219 8.96 -2.70 2.86
C MET A 219 8.07 -3.27 3.97
N PHE A 220 6.97 -3.86 3.53
CA PHE A 220 6.13 -4.74 4.32
C PHE A 220 6.26 -6.17 3.78
N PRO A 221 7.20 -6.98 4.31
CA PRO A 221 7.59 -8.24 3.67
C PRO A 221 6.49 -9.31 3.61
N ALA A 222 5.45 -9.19 4.43
CA ALA A 222 4.25 -10.02 4.33
C ALA A 222 3.48 -9.79 3.03
N GLY A 223 3.59 -8.59 2.43
CA GLY A 223 2.93 -8.20 1.19
C GLY A 223 1.40 -8.12 1.27
N LEU A 224 0.84 -8.32 2.44
CA LEU A 224 -0.57 -8.17 2.81
C LEU A 224 -0.64 -7.67 4.24
N CYS A 225 -1.69 -6.94 4.59
CA CYS A 225 -1.93 -6.55 5.98
C CYS A 225 -2.15 -7.79 6.87
N SER A 226 -1.82 -7.66 8.16
CA SER A 226 -1.90 -8.72 9.16
C SER A 226 -3.25 -9.46 9.15
N ARG A 227 -3.24 -10.68 9.57
CA ARG A 227 -4.39 -11.59 9.64
C ARG A 227 -4.60 -12.10 11.06
N ARG A 228 -5.83 -12.53 11.36
CA ARG A 228 -6.09 -13.28 12.59
C ARG A 228 -5.75 -14.76 12.34
N ILE A 229 -4.64 -15.21 12.90
CA ILE A 229 -4.12 -16.57 12.81
C ILE A 229 -4.04 -17.10 14.24
N ASP A 230 -4.70 -18.21 14.53
CA ASP A 230 -4.73 -18.84 15.86
C ASP A 230 -5.06 -17.86 16.99
N GLY A 231 -6.08 -17.03 16.76
CA GLY A 231 -6.53 -16.00 17.70
C GLY A 231 -5.69 -14.74 17.79
N LYS A 232 -4.46 -14.74 17.27
CA LYS A 232 -3.53 -13.60 17.29
C LYS A 232 -3.56 -12.84 15.97
N ILE A 233 -3.41 -11.51 16.06
CA ILE A 233 -3.27 -10.65 14.89
C ILE A 233 -1.77 -10.56 14.58
N GLN A 234 -1.41 -11.05 13.42
CA GLN A 234 -0.02 -11.12 12.98
C GLN A 234 0.08 -11.22 11.46
N ASP A 235 1.24 -10.87 10.94
CA ASP A 235 1.54 -11.07 9.53
C ASP A 235 1.62 -12.56 9.18
N ILE A 236 1.30 -12.87 7.95
CA ILE A 236 1.69 -14.14 7.34
C ILE A 236 3.22 -14.24 7.24
N ALA A 237 3.72 -15.38 6.75
CA ALA A 237 5.15 -15.56 6.55
C ALA A 237 5.74 -14.45 5.66
N TRP A 238 6.88 -13.91 6.07
CA TRP A 238 7.58 -12.86 5.34
C TRP A 238 8.35 -13.41 4.14
N ALA A 239 8.29 -12.70 3.03
CA ALA A 239 9.05 -13.04 1.83
C ALA A 239 10.55 -12.72 2.02
N LYS A 240 11.42 -13.56 1.45
CA LYS A 240 12.87 -13.43 1.56
C LYS A 240 13.49 -12.26 0.79
N THR A 241 12.73 -11.60 -0.09
CA THR A 241 13.25 -10.61 -1.05
C THR A 241 14.02 -9.48 -0.37
N PHE A 242 13.54 -8.98 0.76
CA PHE A 242 14.22 -7.90 1.48
C PHE A 242 15.60 -8.34 2.00
N VAL A 243 15.75 -9.58 2.50
CA VAL A 243 17.04 -10.11 2.94
C VAL A 243 17.99 -10.23 1.75
N THR A 244 17.57 -10.95 0.71
CA THR A 244 18.41 -11.21 -0.46
C THR A 244 18.88 -9.90 -1.10
N LYS A 245 17.97 -8.95 -1.31
CA LYS A 245 18.30 -7.69 -1.96
C LYS A 245 19.10 -6.74 -1.08
N SER A 246 18.89 -6.75 0.23
CA SER A 246 19.70 -5.94 1.16
C SER A 246 21.15 -6.44 1.21
N VAL A 247 21.36 -7.75 1.23
CA VAL A 247 22.73 -8.31 1.14
C VAL A 247 23.39 -7.98 -0.20
N GLU A 248 22.67 -8.17 -1.32
CA GLU A 248 23.20 -7.87 -2.67
C GLU A 248 23.59 -6.38 -2.83
N SER A 249 22.88 -5.47 -2.16
CA SER A 249 23.09 -4.02 -2.26
C SER A 249 23.77 -3.39 -1.03
N GLN A 250 24.29 -4.24 -0.11
CA GLN A 250 24.99 -3.83 1.11
C GLN A 250 24.20 -2.82 1.96
N ARG A 251 22.92 -3.11 2.17
CA ARG A 251 22.01 -2.31 2.98
C ARG A 251 21.72 -2.97 4.32
N ASP A 252 21.98 -2.27 5.41
CA ASP A 252 21.55 -2.74 6.72
C ASP A 252 20.03 -2.76 6.79
N ILE A 253 19.50 -3.72 7.55
CA ILE A 253 18.06 -3.88 7.72
C ILE A 253 17.65 -3.28 9.07
N VAL A 254 16.72 -2.33 9.04
CA VAL A 254 16.17 -1.70 10.24
C VAL A 254 14.77 -2.27 10.50
N PRO A 255 14.61 -3.08 11.56
CA PRO A 255 13.32 -3.65 11.93
C PRO A 255 12.47 -2.60 12.64
N ILE A 256 11.19 -2.47 12.23
CA ILE A 256 10.23 -1.56 12.84
C ILE A 256 8.98 -2.34 13.22
N TYR A 257 8.48 -2.13 14.42
CA TYR A 257 7.17 -2.62 14.84
C TYR A 257 6.16 -1.49 14.82
N PHE A 258 5.05 -1.72 14.16
CA PHE A 258 3.90 -0.84 14.17
C PHE A 258 2.77 -1.46 15.01
N GLU A 259 2.34 -0.76 16.05
CA GLU A 259 1.24 -1.21 16.89
C GLU A 259 -0.08 -0.79 16.28
N GLY A 260 -0.96 -1.75 16.04
CA GLY A 260 -2.27 -1.46 15.47
C GLY A 260 -3.04 -2.73 15.12
N ARG A 261 -4.34 -2.56 14.90
CA ARG A 261 -5.22 -3.62 14.42
C ARG A 261 -6.42 -3.03 13.69
N ASN A 262 -6.87 -3.72 12.67
CA ASN A 262 -8.14 -3.44 12.01
C ASN A 262 -9.33 -3.99 12.82
N SER A 263 -10.53 -3.67 12.41
CA SER A 263 -11.75 -4.14 13.07
C SER A 263 -11.90 -5.66 13.01
N ASP A 264 -12.63 -6.23 13.96
CA ASP A 264 -12.98 -7.65 13.93
C ASP A 264 -13.77 -8.03 12.69
N ARG A 265 -14.55 -7.09 12.13
CA ARG A 265 -15.24 -7.25 10.86
C ARG A 265 -14.26 -7.51 9.72
N PHE A 266 -13.17 -6.74 9.64
CA PHE A 266 -12.13 -6.91 8.63
C PHE A 266 -11.52 -8.31 8.68
N TYR A 267 -11.12 -8.78 9.86
CA TYR A 267 -10.51 -10.10 10.02
C TYR A 267 -11.49 -11.22 9.75
N ARG A 268 -12.77 -11.09 10.19
CA ARG A 268 -13.80 -12.09 9.88
C ARG A 268 -14.03 -12.22 8.38
N LEU A 269 -14.11 -11.09 7.66
CA LEU A 269 -14.30 -11.07 6.23
C LEU A 269 -13.10 -11.68 5.48
N ALA A 270 -11.86 -11.36 5.91
CA ALA A 270 -10.65 -11.95 5.34
C ALA A 270 -10.61 -13.47 5.52
N ASN A 271 -10.91 -13.97 6.72
CA ASN A 271 -10.93 -15.39 7.01
C ASN A 271 -12.05 -16.12 6.26
N TRP A 272 -13.22 -15.49 6.14
CA TRP A 272 -14.36 -16.05 5.42
C TRP A 272 -14.08 -16.15 3.92
N SER A 273 -13.49 -15.11 3.30
CA SER A 273 -13.05 -15.13 1.91
C SER A 273 -12.09 -16.29 1.63
N LYS A 274 -11.14 -16.52 2.55
CA LYS A 274 -10.19 -17.65 2.46
C LYS A 274 -10.90 -19.00 2.53
N ARG A 275 -11.85 -19.18 3.50
CA ARG A 275 -12.59 -20.43 3.67
C ARG A 275 -13.45 -20.80 2.46
N LEU A 276 -14.04 -19.80 1.80
CA LEU A 276 -14.85 -19.98 0.60
C LEU A 276 -14.02 -20.14 -0.68
N GLY A 277 -12.69 -20.17 -0.59
CA GLY A 277 -11.82 -20.27 -1.76
C GLY A 277 -11.93 -19.07 -2.70
N ILE A 278 -12.44 -17.92 -2.21
CA ILE A 278 -12.54 -16.70 -2.99
C ILE A 278 -11.12 -16.21 -3.22
N ARG A 279 -10.65 -16.29 -4.46
CA ARG A 279 -9.28 -15.84 -4.84
C ARG A 279 -9.04 -14.36 -4.60
N PHE A 280 -10.12 -13.59 -4.53
CA PHE A 280 -10.09 -12.17 -4.27
C PHE A 280 -10.17 -11.87 -2.77
N ASN A 281 -9.28 -11.01 -2.28
CA ASN A 281 -9.30 -10.59 -0.88
C ASN A 281 -10.37 -9.50 -0.66
N LEU A 282 -11.60 -9.93 -0.37
CA LEU A 282 -12.72 -9.01 -0.10
C LEU A 282 -12.42 -7.98 1.00
N ALA A 283 -11.56 -8.32 1.95
CA ALA A 283 -11.20 -7.40 3.02
C ALA A 283 -10.48 -6.14 2.50
N MET A 284 -9.78 -6.23 1.34
CA MET A 284 -9.14 -5.05 0.74
C MET A 284 -10.12 -3.95 0.36
N LEU A 285 -11.39 -4.29 0.04
CA LEU A 285 -12.43 -3.29 -0.22
C LEU A 285 -12.70 -2.37 0.98
N PHE A 286 -12.43 -2.87 2.15
CA PHE A 286 -12.70 -2.17 3.40
C PHE A 286 -11.48 -1.46 3.98
N LEU A 287 -10.33 -1.47 3.29
CA LEU A 287 -9.13 -0.80 3.82
C LEU A 287 -9.33 0.71 3.99
N VAL A 288 -10.10 1.34 3.10
CA VAL A 288 -10.42 2.77 3.23
C VAL A 288 -11.38 3.01 4.39
N ASP A 289 -12.39 2.14 4.57
CA ASP A 289 -13.28 2.18 5.74
C ASP A 289 -12.50 1.97 7.05
N GLU A 290 -11.53 1.06 7.06
CA GLU A 290 -10.66 0.86 8.21
C GLU A 290 -9.78 2.10 8.46
N LEU A 291 -9.18 2.69 7.43
CA LEU A 291 -8.40 3.93 7.54
C LEU A 291 -9.26 5.08 8.13
N TYR A 292 -10.47 5.25 7.60
CA TYR A 292 -11.42 6.24 8.10
C TYR A 292 -11.81 6.01 9.56
N ARG A 293 -11.93 4.75 10.01
CA ARG A 293 -12.22 4.37 11.41
C ARG A 293 -11.08 4.68 12.36
N HIS A 294 -9.86 4.74 11.84
CA HIS A 294 -8.67 5.08 12.62
C HIS A 294 -8.46 6.59 12.83
N ARG A 295 -9.35 7.45 12.34
CA ARG A 295 -9.28 8.90 12.57
C ARG A 295 -9.25 9.22 14.06
N GLY A 296 -8.39 10.17 14.44
CA GLY A 296 -8.14 10.53 15.82
C GLY A 296 -7.43 9.45 16.65
N GLY A 297 -7.00 8.35 15.96
CA GLY A 297 -6.35 7.22 16.61
C GLY A 297 -4.93 7.55 17.10
N LYS A 298 -4.51 6.83 18.14
CA LYS A 298 -3.14 6.87 18.65
C LYS A 298 -2.40 5.60 18.23
N PHE A 299 -1.21 5.76 17.66
CA PHE A 299 -0.36 4.65 17.22
C PHE A 299 1.02 4.76 17.84
N ARG A 300 1.58 3.60 18.17
CA ARG A 300 2.94 3.45 18.64
C ARG A 300 3.78 2.78 17.55
N VAL A 301 4.95 3.38 17.28
CA VAL A 301 5.94 2.87 16.33
C VAL A 301 7.23 2.64 17.11
N VAL A 302 7.79 1.44 17.03
CA VAL A 302 9.04 1.10 17.71
C VAL A 302 10.11 0.77 16.69
N ILE A 303 11.19 1.55 16.69
CA ILE A 303 12.32 1.38 15.77
C ILE A 303 13.39 0.56 16.48
N GLY A 304 13.69 -0.60 15.91
CA GLY A 304 14.73 -1.50 16.44
C GLY A 304 16.12 -1.12 15.96
N LYS A 305 17.13 -1.73 16.57
CA LYS A 305 18.52 -1.54 16.16
C LYS A 305 18.75 -2.06 14.73
N PRO A 306 19.54 -1.35 13.91
CA PRO A 306 19.94 -1.84 12.60
C PRO A 306 20.67 -3.18 12.69
N ILE A 307 20.37 -4.06 11.75
CA ILE A 307 21.03 -5.35 11.58
C ILE A 307 21.99 -5.21 10.39
N PRO A 308 23.31 -5.28 10.61
CA PRO A 308 24.28 -5.18 9.53
C PRO A 308 24.03 -6.24 8.46
N TRP A 309 24.15 -5.87 7.19
CA TRP A 309 23.91 -6.82 6.09
C TRP A 309 24.87 -8.03 6.12
N GLN A 310 26.06 -7.88 6.72
CA GLN A 310 27.06 -8.94 6.90
C GLN A 310 26.59 -10.05 7.84
N GLU A 311 25.61 -9.79 8.73
CA GLU A 311 25.06 -10.80 9.63
C GLU A 311 24.24 -11.88 8.88
N PHE A 312 23.74 -11.56 7.69
CA PHE A 312 22.91 -12.45 6.88
C PHE A 312 23.77 -13.48 6.12
N THR A 313 24.47 -14.33 6.84
CA THR A 313 25.38 -15.34 6.30
C THR A 313 24.65 -16.60 5.81
N SER A 314 25.43 -17.52 5.23
CA SER A 314 24.95 -18.85 4.80
C SER A 314 24.54 -19.78 5.96
N ALA A 315 24.75 -19.37 7.23
CA ALA A 315 24.31 -20.13 8.42
C ALA A 315 22.79 -20.35 8.44
N ARG A 316 22.02 -19.51 7.73
CA ARG A 316 20.58 -19.68 7.54
C ARG A 316 20.21 -19.44 6.10
N THR A 317 19.16 -20.12 5.63
CA THR A 317 18.57 -19.79 4.32
C THR A 317 17.98 -18.37 4.35
N PRO A 318 17.88 -17.67 3.21
CA PRO A 318 17.26 -16.35 3.16
C PRO A 318 15.81 -16.31 3.69
N LEU A 319 15.06 -17.41 3.59
CA LEU A 319 13.72 -17.54 4.14
C LEU A 319 13.75 -17.67 5.67
N ALA A 320 14.72 -18.42 6.22
CA ALA A 320 14.92 -18.54 7.66
C ALA A 320 15.38 -17.20 8.28
N TRP A 321 16.20 -16.44 7.57
CA TRP A 321 16.56 -15.08 7.96
C TRP A 321 15.32 -14.15 7.96
N ALA A 322 14.47 -14.23 6.95
CA ALA A 322 13.24 -13.44 6.91
C ALA A 322 12.30 -13.76 8.09
N ALA A 323 12.18 -15.04 8.46
CA ALA A 323 11.42 -15.45 9.63
C ALA A 323 12.07 -14.91 10.93
N HIS A 324 13.38 -14.95 11.04
CA HIS A 324 14.11 -14.41 12.19
C HIS A 324 13.90 -12.89 12.36
N VAL A 325 14.03 -12.11 11.28
CA VAL A 325 13.80 -10.66 11.32
C VAL A 325 12.34 -10.36 11.69
N ARG A 326 11.37 -11.14 11.16
CA ARG A 326 9.97 -11.03 11.57
C ARG A 326 9.81 -11.24 13.08
N GLU A 327 10.47 -12.24 13.67
CA GLU A 327 10.45 -12.46 15.12
C GLU A 327 11.04 -11.28 15.89
N LEU A 328 12.16 -10.71 15.43
CA LEU A 328 12.76 -9.53 16.03
C LEU A 328 11.78 -8.36 16.03
N VAL A 329 11.10 -8.10 14.90
CA VAL A 329 10.06 -7.05 14.83
C VAL A 329 8.97 -7.28 15.87
N TYR A 330 8.45 -8.49 16.00
CA TYR A 330 7.39 -8.76 16.99
C TYR A 330 7.89 -8.76 18.45
N ARG A 331 9.21 -8.88 18.70
CA ARG A 331 9.80 -8.70 20.05
C ARG A 331 9.83 -7.24 20.47
N LEU A 332 9.88 -6.29 19.53
CA LEU A 332 9.80 -4.85 19.82
C LEU A 332 8.42 -4.43 20.38
N ALA A 333 7.41 -5.28 20.29
CA ALA A 333 6.08 -5.04 20.85
C ALA A 333 6.03 -5.04 22.39
N ARG A 334 7.10 -5.47 23.07
CA ARG A 334 7.15 -5.73 24.53
C ARG A 334 7.64 -4.56 25.34
#